data_9c1621a96eb5bb8e5d72940c7a298f59
#
_entry.id   9c1621a96eb5bb8e5d72940c7a298f59
#
_cell.length_a   1.000
_cell.length_b   1.000
_cell.length_c   1.000
_cell.angle_alpha   90.00
_cell.angle_beta   90.00
_cell.angle_gamma   90.00
#
_symmetry.space_group_name_H-M   'P 1'
#
loop_
_entity.id
_entity.type
_entity.pdbx_description
1 polymer ?
#
loop_
_entity_poly.entity_id
_entity_poly.type
_entity_poly.pdbx_seq_one_letter_code
_entity_poly.pdbx_strand_id
1 'polypeptide(L)'
;LTTLLTMCMVLMLLRIPAYAGKAYCDICGKWVRTTETYEYKDAGYHWHHVYCTECGTNITNPRSAHVWSGTATCTSGQTCTICGGTSTPLGHDWNSNWISDENNHWHECNVCAEKGDVGIHIWDNGTITISPTCTTEGERKYTCIGCGRIKTETIQATGHDLVHHDAQAATCTANGWETYDTCSNCDYTTYTEIPAVGHSYGDVTYTWSTDNQHCTAERKCTACDGVESETADTTATVIQEKNCVLPELTTYSVTFENSAFESQTKENVRTAENAGHDMEKVEKQAATAAKEGNSTYWFCDKCNKYFSDEEAENEIKKEDTVLA
;
A
#
# COMPACT_ATOMS: atom_id res chain seq x y z
N LEU A 1 -33.40 -42.32 31.66
CA LEU A 1 -34.63 -43.03 32.07
C LEU A 1 -34.76 -44.30 31.22
N THR A 2 -34.33 -45.42 31.79
CA THR A 2 -34.41 -46.79 31.29
C THR A 2 -35.85 -47.18 31.14
N THR A 3 -36.33 -47.41 29.92
CA THR A 3 -37.53 -48.23 29.69
C THR A 3 -37.09 -49.53 29.05
N LEU A 4 -37.03 -50.51 29.88
CA LEU A 4 -36.94 -51.91 29.56
C LEU A 4 -38.17 -52.27 28.71
N LEU A 5 -38.02 -52.44 27.39
CA LEU A 5 -39.06 -53.04 26.58
C LEU A 5 -38.85 -54.53 26.65
N THR A 6 -39.57 -55.19 27.56
CA THR A 6 -39.74 -56.61 27.59
C THR A 6 -40.43 -57.05 26.28
N MET A 7 -39.64 -57.59 25.37
CA MET A 7 -40.14 -58.26 24.18
C MET A 7 -40.83 -59.55 24.59
N CYS A 8 -42.16 -59.48 24.77
CA CYS A 8 -42.97 -60.61 24.98
C CYS A 8 -43.02 -61.43 23.65
N MET A 9 -42.19 -62.47 23.59
CA MET A 9 -42.31 -63.46 22.50
C MET A 9 -43.67 -64.13 22.64
N VAL A 10 -44.67 -63.62 21.93
CA VAL A 10 -45.92 -64.37 21.68
C VAL A 10 -45.60 -65.47 20.66
N LEU A 11 -45.33 -66.64 21.15
CA LEU A 11 -45.34 -67.89 20.34
C LEU A 11 -46.73 -68.00 19.76
N MET A 12 -47.00 -67.43 18.60
CA MET A 12 -48.15 -67.79 17.79
C MET A 12 -47.89 -69.19 17.18
N LEU A 13 -48.40 -70.22 17.87
CA LEU A 13 -48.60 -71.53 17.26
C LEU A 13 -49.66 -71.37 16.15
N LEU A 14 -49.23 -71.02 14.96
CA LEU A 14 -50.07 -71.12 13.76
C LEU A 14 -50.28 -72.60 13.48
N ARG A 15 -51.41 -73.15 13.98
CA ARG A 15 -51.88 -74.45 13.60
C ARG A 15 -52.42 -74.34 12.16
N ILE A 16 -51.55 -74.63 11.19
CA ILE A 16 -51.98 -74.91 9.84
C ILE A 16 -52.39 -76.36 9.83
N PRO A 17 -53.67 -76.73 9.51
CA PRO A 17 -54.03 -78.11 9.35
C PRO A 17 -53.39 -78.63 8.08
N ALA A 18 -52.22 -79.23 8.20
CA ALA A 18 -51.58 -79.89 7.08
C ALA A 18 -52.27 -81.16 6.73
N TYR A 19 -52.27 -81.53 5.48
CA TYR A 19 -52.81 -82.77 4.87
C TYR A 19 -52.54 -83.97 5.77
N ALA A 20 -53.63 -84.63 6.16
CA ALA A 20 -53.53 -85.82 6.97
C ALA A 20 -52.91 -86.97 6.16
N GLY A 21 -51.62 -87.17 6.30
CA GLY A 21 -50.91 -88.33 5.87
C GLY A 21 -51.30 -89.51 6.72
N LYS A 22 -50.93 -90.73 6.33
CA LYS A 22 -50.95 -91.91 7.21
C LYS A 22 -49.55 -92.35 7.53
N ALA A 23 -49.29 -92.60 8.84
CA ALA A 23 -48.03 -93.13 9.33
C ALA A 23 -48.33 -94.32 10.26
N TYR A 24 -47.39 -95.24 10.39
CA TYR A 24 -47.49 -96.29 11.35
C TYR A 24 -47.19 -95.80 12.74
N CYS A 25 -48.09 -96.00 13.68
CA CYS A 25 -47.90 -95.59 15.08
C CYS A 25 -47.55 -96.84 15.92
N ASP A 26 -46.37 -96.88 16.46
CA ASP A 26 -45.92 -98.04 17.25
C ASP A 26 -46.78 -98.27 18.50
N ILE A 27 -47.23 -97.14 19.13
CA ILE A 27 -48.08 -97.18 20.31
C ILE A 27 -49.49 -97.77 19.98
N CYS A 28 -50.04 -97.38 18.84
CA CYS A 28 -51.35 -97.86 18.41
C CYS A 28 -51.29 -99.21 17.64
N GLY A 29 -50.12 -99.67 17.22
CA GLY A 29 -49.89 -100.92 16.48
C GLY A 29 -50.50 -100.93 15.09
N LYS A 30 -50.78 -99.80 14.45
CA LYS A 30 -51.49 -99.74 13.17
C LYS A 30 -51.16 -98.45 12.41
N TRP A 31 -51.52 -98.39 11.16
CA TRP A 31 -51.48 -97.16 10.33
C TRP A 31 -52.58 -96.22 10.75
N VAL A 32 -52.25 -95.05 11.13
CA VAL A 32 -53.14 -94.00 11.64
C VAL A 32 -53.07 -92.71 10.80
N ARG A 33 -54.07 -91.89 10.94
CA ARG A 33 -53.97 -90.54 10.43
C ARG A 33 -53.02 -89.73 11.27
N THR A 34 -52.38 -88.77 10.65
CA THR A 34 -51.38 -87.88 11.34
C THR A 34 -51.80 -86.42 11.29
N THR A 35 -51.39 -85.67 12.31
CA THR A 35 -51.37 -84.21 12.29
C THR A 35 -49.95 -83.80 12.28
N GLU A 36 -49.68 -82.74 11.63
CA GLU A 36 -48.33 -82.21 11.45
C GLU A 36 -48.23 -80.81 12.05
N THR A 37 -47.14 -80.52 12.72
CA THR A 37 -46.77 -79.17 13.20
C THR A 37 -45.31 -78.87 12.84
N TYR A 38 -45.08 -77.64 12.68
CA TYR A 38 -43.72 -77.16 12.34
C TYR A 38 -43.23 -76.16 13.41
N GLU A 39 -41.98 -76.32 13.86
CA GLU A 39 -41.39 -75.48 14.86
C GLU A 39 -40.02 -74.98 14.37
N TYR A 40 -39.75 -73.71 14.52
CA TYR A 40 -38.46 -73.17 14.18
C TYR A 40 -37.38 -73.82 15.06
N LYS A 41 -36.31 -74.30 14.45
CA LYS A 41 -35.20 -74.93 15.15
C LYS A 41 -33.96 -74.01 15.18
N ASP A 42 -33.47 -73.63 14.02
CA ASP A 42 -32.27 -72.86 13.80
C ASP A 42 -32.30 -72.12 12.44
N ALA A 43 -31.31 -71.37 12.08
CA ALA A 43 -31.23 -70.60 10.84
C ALA A 43 -31.34 -71.47 9.56
N GLY A 44 -31.08 -72.78 9.62
CA GLY A 44 -31.10 -73.67 8.47
C GLY A 44 -32.37 -74.55 8.39
N TYR A 45 -32.98 -74.88 9.49
CA TYR A 45 -33.95 -75.92 9.59
C TYR A 45 -35.10 -75.62 10.54
N HIS A 46 -36.27 -76.20 10.29
CA HIS A 46 -37.35 -76.32 11.23
C HIS A 46 -37.64 -77.78 11.56
N TRP A 47 -38.21 -78.01 12.73
CA TRP A 47 -38.72 -79.36 13.08
C TRP A 47 -40.05 -79.59 12.39
N HIS A 48 -40.20 -80.79 11.81
CA HIS A 48 -41.46 -81.29 11.29
C HIS A 48 -41.94 -82.40 12.23
N HIS A 49 -42.90 -82.09 13.08
CA HIS A 49 -43.40 -83.01 14.06
C HIS A 49 -44.64 -83.69 13.47
N VAL A 50 -44.63 -85.01 13.46
CA VAL A 50 -45.75 -85.84 12.97
C VAL A 50 -46.39 -86.60 14.11
N TYR A 51 -47.62 -86.31 14.45
CA TYR A 51 -48.31 -86.86 15.62
C TYR A 51 -49.44 -87.85 15.19
N CYS A 52 -49.60 -88.89 15.96
CA CYS A 52 -50.75 -89.78 15.88
C CYS A 52 -52.05 -89.11 16.28
N THR A 53 -53.06 -89.07 15.46
CA THR A 53 -54.36 -88.45 15.80
C THR A 53 -55.14 -89.23 16.85
N GLU A 54 -54.81 -90.48 17.11
CA GLU A 54 -55.54 -91.37 18.07
C GLU A 54 -54.93 -91.28 19.50
N CYS A 55 -53.59 -91.27 19.61
CA CYS A 55 -52.96 -91.34 20.92
C CYS A 55 -52.10 -90.03 21.20
N GLY A 56 -51.97 -89.10 20.23
CA GLY A 56 -51.24 -87.92 20.43
C GLY A 56 -49.70 -88.06 20.43
N THR A 57 -49.17 -89.31 20.25
CA THR A 57 -47.72 -89.54 20.29
C THR A 57 -47.04 -88.98 19.06
N ASN A 58 -45.87 -88.39 19.27
CA ASN A 58 -44.98 -87.97 18.20
C ASN A 58 -44.40 -89.21 17.52
N ILE A 59 -44.71 -89.46 16.23
CA ILE A 59 -44.27 -90.62 15.45
C ILE A 59 -42.83 -90.34 14.89
N THR A 60 -42.57 -89.15 14.43
CA THR A 60 -41.28 -88.80 13.82
C THR A 60 -41.06 -87.28 13.89
N ASN A 61 -39.78 -86.93 13.97
CA ASN A 61 -39.33 -85.53 14.03
C ASN A 61 -38.24 -85.23 12.98
N PRO A 62 -38.53 -85.31 11.70
CA PRO A 62 -37.56 -84.98 10.67
C PRO A 62 -37.29 -83.48 10.67
N ARG A 63 -36.06 -83.15 10.33
CA ARG A 63 -35.70 -81.76 10.05
C ARG A 63 -35.91 -81.43 8.62
N SER A 64 -36.49 -80.29 8.33
CA SER A 64 -36.66 -79.77 6.98
C SER A 64 -36.03 -78.38 6.84
N ALA A 65 -35.49 -78.15 5.67
CA ALA A 65 -34.94 -76.84 5.41
C ALA A 65 -36.06 -75.78 5.37
N HIS A 66 -35.75 -74.59 5.76
CA HIS A 66 -36.66 -73.46 5.67
C HIS A 66 -37.02 -73.15 4.22
N VAL A 67 -38.32 -72.91 3.95
CA VAL A 67 -38.77 -72.32 2.69
C VAL A 67 -39.00 -70.85 2.92
N TRP A 68 -37.99 -70.06 2.59
CA TRP A 68 -38.00 -68.62 2.82
C TRP A 68 -38.90 -67.93 1.79
N SER A 69 -39.68 -66.96 2.21
CA SER A 69 -40.48 -66.07 1.42
C SER A 69 -40.21 -64.59 1.80
N GLY A 70 -40.42 -63.70 0.85
CA GLY A 70 -40.14 -62.33 0.97
C GLY A 70 -38.65 -61.99 0.65
N THR A 71 -38.26 -60.73 0.76
CA THR A 71 -36.92 -60.27 0.55
C THR A 71 -36.35 -59.85 1.89
N ALA A 72 -35.17 -60.36 2.23
CA ALA A 72 -34.48 -59.84 3.39
C ALA A 72 -34.08 -58.37 3.17
N THR A 73 -34.24 -57.57 4.20
CA THR A 73 -33.79 -56.17 4.28
C THR A 73 -32.68 -56.01 5.28
N CYS A 74 -32.17 -54.82 5.43
CA CYS A 74 -31.13 -54.52 6.43
C CYS A 74 -31.59 -54.87 7.85
N THR A 75 -32.88 -54.70 8.16
CA THR A 75 -33.43 -54.85 9.51
C THR A 75 -34.39 -56.01 9.68
N SER A 76 -34.80 -56.63 8.57
CA SER A 76 -35.77 -57.74 8.61
C SER A 76 -35.28 -58.89 7.75
N GLY A 77 -35.34 -60.09 8.34
CA GLY A 77 -35.11 -61.35 7.60
C GLY A 77 -36.27 -61.76 6.75
N GLN A 78 -36.09 -62.85 5.93
CA GLN A 78 -37.13 -63.53 5.24
C GLN A 78 -37.93 -64.35 6.23
N THR A 79 -39.22 -64.62 5.94
CA THR A 79 -40.08 -65.44 6.78
C THR A 79 -40.26 -66.85 6.15
N CYS A 80 -40.06 -67.87 6.94
CA CYS A 80 -40.35 -69.23 6.49
C CYS A 80 -41.87 -69.42 6.35
N THR A 81 -42.32 -69.81 5.16
CA THR A 81 -43.77 -70.04 4.87
C THR A 81 -44.33 -71.19 5.60
N ILE A 82 -43.48 -72.06 6.17
CA ILE A 82 -43.92 -73.30 6.82
C ILE A 82 -44.00 -73.10 8.34
N CYS A 83 -42.94 -72.62 9.00
CA CYS A 83 -42.89 -72.53 10.44
C CYS A 83 -43.03 -71.06 10.97
N GLY A 84 -43.08 -70.08 10.11
CA GLY A 84 -43.18 -68.69 10.49
C GLY A 84 -41.86 -68.07 11.08
N GLY A 85 -40.83 -68.90 11.16
CA GLY A 85 -39.53 -68.41 11.64
C GLY A 85 -38.92 -67.41 10.67
N THR A 86 -38.06 -66.52 11.17
CA THR A 86 -37.37 -65.46 10.37
C THR A 86 -35.89 -65.76 10.21
N SER A 87 -35.38 -65.49 9.02
CA SER A 87 -33.93 -65.48 8.79
C SER A 87 -33.26 -64.29 9.45
N THR A 88 -31.96 -64.31 9.55
CA THR A 88 -31.20 -63.12 9.98
C THR A 88 -31.38 -61.98 8.97
N PRO A 89 -31.58 -60.73 9.42
CA PRO A 89 -31.51 -59.56 8.56
C PRO A 89 -30.16 -59.46 7.85
N LEU A 90 -30.09 -58.74 6.73
CA LEU A 90 -28.85 -58.53 5.99
C LEU A 90 -27.82 -57.69 6.75
N GLY A 91 -28.33 -56.90 7.71
CA GLY A 91 -27.50 -55.85 8.34
C GLY A 91 -27.36 -54.64 7.43
N HIS A 92 -26.76 -53.59 7.94
CA HIS A 92 -26.45 -52.40 7.16
C HIS A 92 -25.07 -52.53 6.54
N ASP A 93 -24.97 -52.19 5.25
CA ASP A 93 -23.71 -51.99 4.53
C ASP A 93 -23.40 -50.48 4.48
N TRP A 94 -22.67 -50.00 5.49
CA TRP A 94 -22.39 -48.59 5.63
C TRP A 94 -21.36 -48.11 4.60
N ASN A 95 -21.69 -47.03 3.88
CA ASN A 95 -20.73 -46.35 3.01
C ASN A 95 -19.57 -45.83 3.86
N SER A 96 -18.36 -46.07 3.41
CA SER A 96 -17.14 -45.61 4.10
C SER A 96 -16.92 -44.09 4.02
N ASN A 97 -17.57 -43.44 3.06
CA ASN A 97 -17.48 -41.99 2.92
C ASN A 97 -18.50 -41.31 3.80
N TRP A 98 -18.06 -40.25 4.49
CA TRP A 98 -18.95 -39.39 5.23
C TRP A 98 -19.87 -38.57 4.30
N ILE A 99 -21.14 -38.59 4.59
CA ILE A 99 -22.12 -37.63 4.07
C ILE A 99 -22.35 -36.59 5.15
N SER A 100 -22.51 -35.29 4.78
CA SER A 100 -22.71 -34.23 5.74
C SER A 100 -23.62 -33.14 5.20
N ASP A 101 -24.41 -32.58 6.08
CA ASP A 101 -25.13 -31.32 5.88
C ASP A 101 -24.44 -30.17 6.67
N GLU A 102 -25.14 -29.10 6.95
CA GLU A 102 -24.64 -27.93 7.64
C GLU A 102 -24.30 -28.21 9.11
N ASN A 103 -25.04 -29.13 9.76
CA ASN A 103 -24.97 -29.36 11.20
C ASN A 103 -24.38 -30.71 11.57
N ASN A 104 -24.59 -31.73 10.72
CA ASN A 104 -24.30 -33.10 11.03
C ASN A 104 -23.51 -33.81 9.93
N HIS A 105 -22.95 -34.96 10.29
CA HIS A 105 -22.36 -35.92 9.38
C HIS A 105 -22.84 -37.33 9.75
N TRP A 106 -22.87 -38.26 8.76
CA TRP A 106 -23.29 -39.63 8.95
C TRP A 106 -22.71 -40.52 7.85
N HIS A 107 -22.74 -41.84 8.11
CA HIS A 107 -22.60 -42.83 7.07
C HIS A 107 -24.01 -43.25 6.56
N GLU A 108 -24.18 -43.40 5.27
CA GLU A 108 -25.45 -43.88 4.68
C GLU A 108 -25.31 -45.35 4.30
N CYS A 109 -26.36 -46.15 4.59
CA CYS A 109 -26.39 -47.54 4.20
C CYS A 109 -26.60 -47.63 2.65
N ASN A 110 -25.71 -48.38 1.98
CA ASN A 110 -25.74 -48.57 0.53
C ASN A 110 -27.02 -49.29 0.04
N VAL A 111 -27.75 -49.94 0.96
CA VAL A 111 -28.95 -50.78 0.63
C VAL A 111 -30.26 -50.06 0.94
N CYS A 112 -30.36 -49.41 2.10
CA CYS A 112 -31.64 -48.84 2.56
C CYS A 112 -31.60 -47.33 2.79
N ALA A 113 -30.46 -46.68 2.55
CA ALA A 113 -30.26 -45.25 2.74
C ALA A 113 -30.46 -44.75 4.19
N GLU A 114 -30.49 -45.68 5.17
CA GLU A 114 -30.54 -45.27 6.58
C GLU A 114 -29.24 -44.65 7.02
N LYS A 115 -29.32 -43.70 7.98
CA LYS A 115 -28.18 -42.95 8.50
C LYS A 115 -27.62 -43.63 9.74
N GLY A 116 -26.33 -44.01 9.69
CA GLY A 116 -25.56 -44.50 10.82
C GLY A 116 -24.50 -43.53 11.27
N ASP A 117 -24.01 -43.65 12.49
CA ASP A 117 -22.98 -42.83 13.10
C ASP A 117 -23.25 -41.31 13.00
N VAL A 118 -24.52 -40.93 13.12
CA VAL A 118 -24.95 -39.55 13.03
C VAL A 118 -24.29 -38.73 14.17
N GLY A 119 -23.46 -37.78 13.78
CA GLY A 119 -22.77 -36.89 14.71
C GLY A 119 -22.85 -35.43 14.30
N ILE A 120 -22.74 -34.53 15.26
CA ILE A 120 -22.57 -33.08 14.99
C ILE A 120 -21.13 -32.79 14.54
N HIS A 121 -20.94 -31.72 13.81
CA HIS A 121 -19.59 -31.28 13.45
C HIS A 121 -18.82 -30.80 14.67
N ILE A 122 -17.66 -31.39 14.91
CA ILE A 122 -16.65 -30.92 15.88
C ILE A 122 -15.53 -30.28 15.06
N TRP A 123 -15.46 -28.96 15.13
CA TRP A 123 -14.49 -28.19 14.36
C TRP A 123 -13.15 -28.13 15.09
N ASP A 124 -12.05 -28.11 14.33
CA ASP A 124 -10.72 -27.83 14.84
C ASP A 124 -10.60 -26.36 15.32
N ASN A 125 -9.41 -25.94 15.76
CA ASN A 125 -9.17 -24.56 16.21
C ASN A 125 -9.16 -23.52 15.07
N GLY A 126 -9.27 -23.98 13.84
CA GLY A 126 -9.21 -23.17 12.64
C GLY A 126 -7.82 -22.62 12.34
N THR A 127 -7.51 -22.53 11.06
CA THR A 127 -6.25 -21.97 10.56
C THR A 127 -6.54 -20.72 9.76
N ILE A 128 -5.80 -19.64 9.99
CA ILE A 128 -5.88 -18.44 9.16
C ILE A 128 -5.28 -18.78 7.80
N THR A 129 -6.10 -18.73 6.75
CA THR A 129 -5.70 -18.97 5.36
C THR A 129 -5.36 -17.68 4.65
N ILE A 130 -6.03 -16.58 5.03
CA ILE A 130 -5.78 -15.23 4.56
C ILE A 130 -5.72 -14.34 5.79
N SER A 131 -4.56 -13.71 6.03
CA SER A 131 -4.42 -12.73 7.11
C SER A 131 -5.13 -11.43 6.73
N PRO A 132 -5.93 -10.84 7.64
CA PRO A 132 -6.53 -9.54 7.39
C PRO A 132 -5.44 -8.46 7.29
N THR A 133 -5.70 -7.43 6.50
CA THR A 133 -4.91 -6.21 6.43
C THR A 133 -5.68 -5.04 7.02
N CYS A 134 -5.12 -3.84 6.94
CA CYS A 134 -5.84 -2.64 7.38
C CYS A 134 -7.17 -2.44 6.65
N THR A 135 -7.26 -2.84 5.38
CA THR A 135 -8.40 -2.55 4.49
C THR A 135 -9.07 -3.78 3.91
N THR A 136 -8.43 -4.94 3.98
CA THR A 136 -8.97 -6.18 3.43
C THR A 136 -9.25 -7.18 4.53
N GLU A 137 -10.38 -7.87 4.39
CA GLU A 137 -10.76 -8.95 5.28
C GLU A 137 -9.86 -10.16 5.08
N GLY A 138 -9.66 -10.92 6.15
CA GLY A 138 -8.99 -12.21 6.14
C GLY A 138 -9.98 -13.37 6.14
N GLU A 139 -9.45 -14.59 6.12
CA GLU A 139 -10.23 -15.82 6.16
C GLU A 139 -9.64 -16.80 7.15
N ARG A 140 -10.49 -17.42 7.97
CA ARG A 140 -10.15 -18.57 8.79
C ARG A 140 -10.91 -19.79 8.32
N LYS A 141 -10.18 -20.87 8.10
CA LYS A 141 -10.69 -22.16 7.67
C LYS A 141 -10.73 -23.12 8.85
N TYR A 142 -11.86 -23.76 9.05
CA TYR A 142 -12.07 -24.82 10.02
C TYR A 142 -12.32 -26.15 9.30
N THR A 143 -11.84 -27.24 9.91
CA THR A 143 -12.05 -28.59 9.41
C THR A 143 -12.75 -29.41 10.48
N CYS A 144 -13.83 -30.10 10.11
CA CYS A 144 -14.46 -31.05 11.03
C CYS A 144 -13.54 -32.25 11.29
N ILE A 145 -13.23 -32.51 12.55
CA ILE A 145 -12.31 -33.57 12.98
C ILE A 145 -12.85 -34.98 12.58
N GLY A 146 -14.18 -35.14 12.60
CA GLY A 146 -14.81 -36.43 12.27
C GLY A 146 -14.92 -36.71 10.78
N CYS A 147 -15.42 -35.78 10.00
CA CYS A 147 -15.76 -36.03 8.58
C CYS A 147 -14.92 -35.24 7.55
N GLY A 148 -14.02 -34.34 7.99
CA GLY A 148 -13.18 -33.56 7.11
C GLY A 148 -13.92 -32.41 6.38
N ARG A 149 -15.21 -32.16 6.65
CA ARG A 149 -15.95 -31.02 6.08
C ARG A 149 -15.25 -29.71 6.46
N ILE A 150 -15.24 -28.78 5.51
CA ILE A 150 -14.62 -27.47 5.68
C ILE A 150 -15.70 -26.42 5.82
N LYS A 151 -15.47 -25.44 6.71
CA LYS A 151 -16.15 -24.14 6.73
C LYS A 151 -15.14 -23.02 6.79
N THR A 152 -15.49 -21.87 6.27
CA THR A 152 -14.69 -20.65 6.38
C THR A 152 -15.44 -19.58 7.17
N GLU A 153 -14.68 -18.72 7.81
CA GLU A 153 -15.17 -17.57 8.56
C GLU A 153 -14.34 -16.35 8.16
N THR A 154 -15.02 -15.24 7.88
CA THR A 154 -14.37 -13.98 7.58
C THR A 154 -13.78 -13.37 8.84
N ILE A 155 -12.51 -12.95 8.76
CA ILE A 155 -11.84 -12.14 9.77
C ILE A 155 -11.92 -10.69 9.29
N GLN A 156 -12.53 -9.82 10.07
CA GLN A 156 -12.67 -8.41 9.71
C GLN A 156 -11.31 -7.74 9.48
N ALA A 157 -11.27 -6.78 8.56
CA ALA A 157 -10.10 -5.91 8.37
C ALA A 157 -9.72 -5.23 9.69
N THR A 158 -8.42 -5.07 9.94
CA THR A 158 -7.91 -4.55 11.21
C THR A 158 -8.16 -3.04 11.40
N GLY A 159 -8.44 -2.32 10.31
CA GLY A 159 -8.44 -0.86 10.29
C GLY A 159 -7.00 -0.29 10.29
N HIS A 160 -6.92 1.03 10.21
CA HIS A 160 -5.64 1.73 10.31
C HIS A 160 -5.32 2.08 11.77
N ASP A 161 -4.09 1.82 12.16
CA ASP A 161 -3.51 2.30 13.42
C ASP A 161 -2.77 3.61 13.10
N LEU A 162 -3.46 4.74 13.32
CA LEU A 162 -3.03 6.04 12.84
C LEU A 162 -2.00 6.69 13.77
N VAL A 163 -0.93 7.18 13.17
CA VAL A 163 0.09 8.04 13.79
C VAL A 163 -0.07 9.45 13.23
N HIS A 164 -0.35 10.40 14.09
CA HIS A 164 -0.53 11.81 13.74
C HIS A 164 0.81 12.54 13.62
N HIS A 165 0.93 13.40 12.60
CA HIS A 165 2.06 14.27 12.33
C HIS A 165 1.59 15.72 12.24
N ASP A 166 2.24 16.60 12.99
CA ASP A 166 1.94 18.02 12.98
C ASP A 166 2.33 18.68 11.65
N ALA A 167 1.63 19.77 11.30
CA ALA A 167 1.95 20.57 10.13
C ALA A 167 3.31 21.24 10.24
N GLN A 168 3.98 21.37 9.12
CA GLN A 168 5.19 22.17 8.98
C GLN A 168 5.03 23.20 7.87
N ALA A 169 5.20 24.48 8.19
CA ALA A 169 5.14 25.54 7.18
C ALA A 169 6.27 25.42 6.17
N ALA A 170 5.95 25.67 4.88
CA ALA A 170 6.98 25.79 3.85
C ALA A 170 7.86 27.00 4.12
N THR A 171 9.15 26.88 3.79
CA THR A 171 10.11 27.99 3.81
C THR A 171 10.43 28.46 2.39
N CYS A 172 11.33 29.40 2.24
CA CYS A 172 11.76 29.83 0.91
C CYS A 172 12.36 28.71 0.07
N THR A 173 13.03 27.74 0.69
CA THR A 173 13.81 26.70 0.00
C THR A 173 13.39 25.29 0.32
N ALA A 174 12.57 25.08 1.36
CA ALA A 174 12.11 23.77 1.76
C ALA A 174 10.59 23.68 1.70
N ASN A 175 10.09 22.53 1.19
CA ASN A 175 8.68 22.21 1.23
C ASN A 175 8.19 22.08 2.67
N GLY A 176 6.94 22.40 2.88
CA GLY A 176 6.18 22.14 4.09
C GLY A 176 5.15 21.05 3.86
N TRP A 177 4.28 20.84 4.84
CA TRP A 177 3.15 19.94 4.77
C TRP A 177 2.07 20.34 5.76
N GLU A 178 0.84 19.99 5.46
CA GLU A 178 -0.27 20.10 6.40
C GLU A 178 -0.19 18.99 7.43
N THR A 179 -1.05 19.05 8.47
CA THR A 179 -1.21 17.93 9.41
C THR A 179 -1.65 16.69 8.62
N TYR A 180 -1.03 15.56 8.90
CA TYR A 180 -1.35 14.31 8.22
C TYR A 180 -1.22 13.12 9.15
N ASP A 181 -1.86 12.01 8.76
CA ASP A 181 -1.75 10.76 9.46
C ASP A 181 -1.06 9.71 8.58
N THR A 182 -0.28 8.85 9.21
CA THR A 182 0.26 7.63 8.62
C THR A 182 -0.26 6.41 9.36
N CYS A 183 -0.29 5.25 8.72
CA CYS A 183 -0.60 4.00 9.41
C CYS A 183 0.68 3.28 9.79
N SER A 184 0.75 2.79 11.05
CA SER A 184 1.90 2.01 11.54
C SER A 184 2.02 0.61 10.90
N ASN A 185 0.95 0.11 10.25
CA ASN A 185 0.86 -1.25 9.73
C ASN A 185 0.78 -1.34 8.20
N CYS A 186 0.70 -0.22 7.47
CA CYS A 186 0.65 -0.18 6.00
C CYS A 186 1.07 1.20 5.48
N ASP A 187 1.16 1.34 4.16
CA ASP A 187 1.61 2.57 3.49
C ASP A 187 0.53 3.67 3.40
N TYR A 188 -0.56 3.55 4.16
CA TYR A 188 -1.60 4.58 4.17
C TYR A 188 -1.05 5.89 4.74
N THR A 189 -1.29 6.99 4.01
CA THR A 189 -0.97 8.34 4.45
C THR A 189 -1.95 9.35 3.88
N THR A 190 -2.20 10.41 4.62
CA THR A 190 -2.93 11.60 4.17
C THR A 190 -1.97 12.76 3.86
N TYR A 191 -0.65 12.50 3.76
CA TYR A 191 0.37 13.50 3.50
C TYR A 191 0.05 14.34 2.27
N THR A 192 0.09 15.66 2.45
CA THR A 192 -0.03 16.64 1.38
C THR A 192 1.12 17.62 1.49
N GLU A 193 1.94 17.68 0.46
CA GLU A 193 3.08 18.56 0.36
C GLU A 193 2.64 20.00 0.06
N ILE A 194 3.24 20.96 0.76
CA ILE A 194 3.15 22.39 0.46
C ILE A 194 4.50 22.80 -0.17
N PRO A 195 4.53 23.18 -1.46
CA PRO A 195 5.77 23.56 -2.11
C PRO A 195 6.48 24.73 -1.42
N ALA A 196 7.81 24.76 -1.51
CA ALA A 196 8.61 25.90 -1.07
C ALA A 196 8.12 27.20 -1.71
N VAL A 197 8.01 28.25 -0.92
CA VAL A 197 7.43 29.53 -1.37
C VAL A 197 8.36 30.35 -2.27
N GLY A 198 9.64 29.95 -2.37
CA GLY A 198 10.64 30.71 -3.10
C GLY A 198 11.11 31.93 -2.32
N HIS A 199 12.05 32.68 -2.91
CA HIS A 199 12.54 33.94 -2.34
C HIS A 199 11.71 35.12 -2.84
N SER A 200 11.30 36.01 -1.94
CA SER A 200 10.74 37.32 -2.24
C SER A 200 11.81 38.37 -1.93
N TYR A 201 12.52 38.82 -2.97
CA TYR A 201 13.60 39.80 -2.78
C TYR A 201 13.05 41.21 -2.65
N GLY A 202 13.68 41.99 -1.74
CA GLY A 202 13.46 43.41 -1.57
C GLY A 202 14.23 44.24 -2.60
N ASP A 203 14.45 45.52 -2.26
CA ASP A 203 15.15 46.50 -3.12
C ASP A 203 16.60 46.11 -3.38
N VAL A 204 17.10 46.44 -4.57
CA VAL A 204 18.49 46.23 -4.96
C VAL A 204 19.36 47.37 -4.42
N THR A 205 20.48 46.99 -3.82
CA THR A 205 21.53 47.95 -3.39
C THR A 205 22.73 47.80 -4.31
N TYR A 206 23.23 48.95 -4.82
CA TYR A 206 24.40 49.00 -5.68
C TYR A 206 25.57 49.62 -4.93
N THR A 207 26.71 48.92 -4.89
CA THR A 207 27.92 49.34 -4.19
C THR A 207 29.10 49.38 -5.18
N TRP A 208 29.62 50.57 -5.43
CA TRP A 208 30.82 50.77 -6.28
C TRP A 208 32.09 50.54 -5.48
N SER A 209 33.08 49.89 -6.08
CA SER A 209 34.41 49.80 -5.51
C SER A 209 35.05 51.18 -5.39
N THR A 210 36.05 51.35 -4.49
CA THR A 210 36.69 52.60 -4.25
C THR A 210 37.46 53.17 -5.46
N ASP A 211 37.89 52.25 -6.34
CA ASP A 211 38.57 52.56 -7.60
C ASP A 211 37.62 52.68 -8.79
N ASN A 212 36.33 52.44 -8.57
CA ASN A 212 35.26 52.41 -9.56
C ASN A 212 35.45 51.33 -10.66
N GLN A 213 36.29 50.31 -10.46
CA GLN A 213 36.52 49.27 -11.43
C GLN A 213 35.45 48.18 -11.41
N HIS A 214 34.71 48.04 -10.29
CA HIS A 214 33.64 47.07 -10.10
C HIS A 214 32.43 47.73 -9.45
N CYS A 215 31.27 47.16 -9.72
CA CYS A 215 30.04 47.46 -8.99
C CYS A 215 29.37 46.18 -8.56
N THR A 216 28.98 46.07 -7.30
CA THR A 216 28.25 44.95 -6.73
C THR A 216 26.76 45.35 -6.59
N ALA A 217 25.88 44.60 -7.22
CA ALA A 217 24.44 44.62 -6.97
C ALA A 217 24.09 43.55 -5.96
N GLU A 218 23.27 43.87 -4.98
CA GLU A 218 22.81 42.93 -3.94
C GLU A 218 21.34 43.18 -3.62
N ARG A 219 20.58 42.07 -3.47
CA ARG A 219 19.22 42.11 -2.91
C ARG A 219 19.03 41.00 -1.89
N LYS A 220 18.24 41.26 -0.87
CA LYS A 220 18.00 40.31 0.24
C LYS A 220 16.56 39.84 0.20
N CYS A 221 16.36 38.54 0.54
CA CYS A 221 15.02 38.01 0.72
C CYS A 221 14.38 38.67 1.95
N THR A 222 13.10 39.03 1.82
CA THR A 222 12.33 39.64 2.92
C THR A 222 11.87 38.66 3.97
N ALA A 223 11.91 37.35 3.65
CA ALA A 223 11.37 36.27 4.49
C ALA A 223 12.45 35.33 5.06
N CYS A 224 13.72 35.43 4.58
CA CYS A 224 14.81 34.62 5.06
C CYS A 224 16.14 35.34 4.84
N ASP A 225 17.27 34.75 5.25
CA ASP A 225 18.61 35.32 5.08
C ASP A 225 19.22 35.12 3.68
N GLY A 226 18.40 34.72 2.70
CA GLY A 226 18.83 34.51 1.32
C GLY A 226 19.24 35.82 0.67
N VAL A 227 20.44 35.85 0.12
CA VAL A 227 21.03 37.01 -0.59
C VAL A 227 21.29 36.60 -2.04
N GLU A 228 20.95 37.47 -2.96
CA GLU A 228 21.33 37.35 -4.36
C GLU A 228 22.24 38.56 -4.70
N SER A 229 23.41 38.30 -5.23
CA SER A 229 24.38 39.35 -5.55
C SER A 229 25.18 39.01 -6.79
N GLU A 230 25.59 40.05 -7.51
CA GLU A 230 26.49 39.99 -8.65
C GLU A 230 27.47 41.14 -8.59
N THR A 231 28.74 40.86 -8.87
CA THR A 231 29.79 41.88 -9.04
C THR A 231 30.21 41.88 -10.50
N ALA A 232 30.10 43.04 -11.14
CA ALA A 232 30.45 43.21 -12.54
C ALA A 232 31.51 44.27 -12.74
N ASP A 233 32.35 44.10 -13.75
CA ASP A 233 33.36 45.06 -14.16
C ASP A 233 32.71 46.28 -14.80
N THR A 234 33.31 47.45 -14.59
CA THR A 234 32.84 48.70 -15.15
C THR A 234 33.57 49.02 -16.43
N THR A 235 32.88 49.73 -17.30
CA THR A 235 33.49 50.38 -18.48
C THR A 235 33.71 51.85 -18.20
N ALA A 236 34.95 52.29 -18.29
CA ALA A 236 35.35 53.70 -18.08
C ALA A 236 35.36 54.44 -19.42
N THR A 237 34.72 55.59 -19.50
CA THR A 237 34.74 56.48 -20.65
C THR A 237 35.18 57.89 -20.20
N VAL A 238 36.32 58.37 -20.65
CA VAL A 238 36.75 59.73 -20.41
C VAL A 238 35.86 60.70 -21.19
N ILE A 239 35.13 61.55 -20.47
CA ILE A 239 34.24 62.54 -21.04
C ILE A 239 34.83 63.93 -21.12
N GLN A 240 35.91 64.19 -20.34
CA GLN A 240 36.68 65.40 -20.37
C GLN A 240 38.18 65.06 -20.09
N GLU A 241 38.98 65.26 -21.07
CA GLU A 241 40.43 65.17 -20.94
C GLU A 241 41.00 66.31 -20.03
N LYS A 242 41.96 65.97 -19.20
CA LYS A 242 42.61 66.98 -18.41
C LYS A 242 43.40 67.95 -19.28
N ASN A 243 43.37 69.19 -18.89
CA ASN A 243 44.23 70.21 -19.49
C ASN A 243 44.83 71.10 -18.38
N CYS A 244 45.39 72.24 -18.74
CA CYS A 244 46.02 73.13 -17.72
C CYS A 244 45.03 73.59 -16.64
N VAL A 245 43.77 73.72 -16.94
CA VAL A 245 42.72 74.31 -16.09
C VAL A 245 41.69 73.33 -15.65
N LEU A 246 41.36 72.39 -16.51
CA LEU A 246 40.27 71.42 -16.28
C LEU A 246 40.83 70.07 -15.83
N PRO A 247 40.20 69.44 -14.83
CA PRO A 247 40.50 68.08 -14.42
C PRO A 247 40.02 67.06 -15.47
N GLU A 248 40.54 65.85 -15.38
CA GLU A 248 39.93 64.69 -16.14
C GLU A 248 38.64 64.24 -15.47
N LEU A 249 37.65 64.08 -16.27
CA LEU A 249 36.38 63.51 -15.84
C LEU A 249 36.08 62.24 -16.61
N THR A 250 35.69 61.18 -15.88
CA THR A 250 35.37 59.88 -16.42
C THR A 250 33.95 59.48 -15.99
N THR A 251 33.20 58.90 -16.89
CA THR A 251 31.96 58.21 -16.62
C THR A 251 32.22 56.71 -16.57
N TYR A 252 31.76 56.08 -15.50
CA TYR A 252 31.78 54.62 -15.34
C TYR A 252 30.38 54.07 -15.55
N SER A 253 30.26 53.01 -16.36
CA SER A 253 29.02 52.27 -16.61
C SER A 253 29.23 50.81 -16.31
N VAL A 254 28.17 50.13 -15.81
CA VAL A 254 28.14 48.69 -15.54
C VAL A 254 26.85 48.11 -15.99
N THR A 255 26.93 46.89 -16.52
CA THR A 255 25.77 46.08 -16.90
C THR A 255 25.95 44.73 -16.22
N PHE A 256 24.87 44.20 -15.64
CA PHE A 256 24.83 42.90 -14.96
C PHE A 256 24.27 41.83 -15.88
N GLU A 257 24.70 40.56 -15.70
CA GLU A 257 24.16 39.42 -16.42
C GLU A 257 22.78 39.00 -15.89
N ASN A 258 22.59 39.13 -14.56
CA ASN A 258 21.32 38.89 -13.93
C ASN A 258 20.32 40.00 -14.27
N SER A 259 19.27 39.66 -15.01
CA SER A 259 18.24 40.62 -15.43
C SER A 259 17.45 41.27 -14.29
N ALA A 260 17.62 40.78 -13.06
CA ALA A 260 17.04 41.41 -11.87
C ALA A 260 17.79 42.67 -11.41
N PHE A 261 19.01 42.94 -11.93
CA PHE A 261 19.85 44.08 -11.62
C PHE A 261 19.87 45.04 -12.80
N GLU A 262 19.54 46.29 -12.54
CA GLU A 262 19.56 47.33 -13.56
C GLU A 262 20.97 47.86 -13.79
N SER A 263 21.32 48.21 -15.02
CA SER A 263 22.57 48.87 -15.37
C SER A 263 22.72 50.18 -14.57
N GLN A 264 23.92 50.45 -14.13
CA GLN A 264 24.24 51.66 -13.36
C GLN A 264 25.26 52.51 -14.08
N THR A 265 25.18 53.83 -13.84
CA THR A 265 26.15 54.81 -14.37
C THR A 265 26.54 55.76 -13.26
N LYS A 266 27.84 55.99 -13.15
CA LYS A 266 28.41 57.00 -12.22
C LYS A 266 29.12 58.04 -13.07
N GLU A 267 28.51 59.22 -13.18
CA GLU A 267 28.98 60.29 -14.07
C GLU A 267 29.92 61.24 -13.38
N ASN A 268 30.71 61.93 -14.19
CA ASN A 268 31.58 63.10 -13.78
C ASN A 268 32.54 62.76 -12.63
N VAL A 269 33.07 61.55 -12.59
CA VAL A 269 34.06 61.14 -11.60
C VAL A 269 35.40 61.80 -11.96
N ARG A 270 35.95 62.62 -11.04
CA ARG A 270 37.24 63.19 -11.22
C ARG A 270 38.32 62.13 -11.07
N THR A 271 38.99 61.79 -12.16
CA THR A 271 40.02 60.75 -12.22
C THR A 271 41.47 61.32 -12.23
N ALA A 272 41.66 62.56 -12.62
CA ALA A 272 42.92 63.25 -12.48
C ALA A 272 42.69 64.73 -12.25
N GLU A 273 43.61 65.33 -11.55
CA GLU A 273 43.68 66.79 -11.38
C GLU A 273 44.09 67.47 -12.71
N ASN A 274 43.72 68.72 -12.84
CA ASN A 274 44.21 69.52 -13.96
C ASN A 274 45.77 69.56 -14.00
N ALA A 275 46.28 69.65 -15.20
CA ALA A 275 47.75 69.56 -15.40
C ALA A 275 48.55 70.76 -14.86
N GLY A 276 47.86 71.83 -14.51
CA GLY A 276 48.49 73.09 -14.21
C GLY A 276 49.23 73.69 -15.44
N HIS A 277 49.53 74.96 -15.37
CA HIS A 277 50.38 75.65 -16.34
C HIS A 277 51.85 75.34 -16.13
N ASP A 278 52.60 75.09 -17.20
CA ASP A 278 54.08 75.01 -17.20
C ASP A 278 54.59 76.27 -17.79
N MET A 279 55.02 77.20 -16.93
CA MET A 279 55.23 78.58 -17.25
C MET A 279 56.70 78.86 -17.56
N GLU A 280 57.00 79.25 -18.78
CA GLU A 280 58.27 79.74 -19.21
C GLU A 280 58.22 81.27 -19.22
N LYS A 281 59.13 81.96 -18.42
CA LYS A 281 59.22 83.36 -18.41
C LYS A 281 60.05 83.86 -19.62
N VAL A 282 59.47 84.79 -20.38
CA VAL A 282 60.20 85.52 -21.43
C VAL A 282 60.49 86.97 -20.97
N GLU A 283 61.73 87.25 -20.83
CA GLU A 283 62.16 88.55 -20.36
C GLU A 283 61.94 89.66 -21.45
N LYS A 284 61.67 90.84 -20.97
CA LYS A 284 61.48 92.04 -21.82
C LYS A 284 62.69 92.27 -22.71
N GLN A 285 62.40 92.45 -23.99
CA GLN A 285 63.40 92.91 -24.95
C GLN A 285 62.92 94.22 -25.56
N ALA A 286 63.80 95.23 -25.59
CA ALA A 286 63.46 96.52 -26.20
C ALA A 286 63.39 96.38 -27.73
N ALA A 287 62.44 97.09 -28.32
CA ALA A 287 62.33 97.14 -29.76
C ALA A 287 63.56 97.88 -30.33
N THR A 288 63.92 97.52 -31.54
CA THR A 288 65.02 98.18 -32.33
C THR A 288 64.48 98.62 -33.69
N ALA A 289 65.16 99.48 -34.36
CA ALA A 289 64.76 99.95 -35.71
C ALA A 289 64.58 98.82 -36.77
N ALA A 290 65.05 97.59 -36.43
CA ALA A 290 65.04 96.45 -37.36
C ALA A 290 64.20 95.26 -36.84
N LYS A 291 63.77 95.33 -35.57
CA LYS A 291 63.05 94.17 -34.94
C LYS A 291 62.19 94.67 -33.79
N GLU A 292 60.94 94.19 -33.76
CA GLU A 292 60.03 94.38 -32.63
C GLU A 292 60.62 93.85 -31.34
N GLY A 293 60.31 94.45 -30.25
CA GLY A 293 60.62 94.05 -28.89
C GLY A 293 59.48 93.21 -28.28
N ASN A 294 59.70 92.85 -27.02
CA ASN A 294 58.58 92.20 -26.27
C ASN A 294 58.56 92.72 -24.83
N SER A 295 57.39 92.78 -24.26
CA SER A 295 57.19 92.94 -22.80
C SER A 295 57.64 91.69 -22.08
N THR A 296 57.80 91.71 -20.74
CA THR A 296 57.94 90.50 -19.95
C THR A 296 56.58 89.78 -19.99
N TYR A 297 56.58 88.46 -20.28
CA TYR A 297 55.40 87.64 -20.27
C TYR A 297 55.79 86.20 -19.87
N TRP A 298 54.78 85.40 -19.52
CA TRP A 298 54.91 83.97 -19.26
C TRP A 298 54.18 83.19 -20.32
N PHE A 299 54.77 82.16 -20.84
CA PHE A 299 54.23 81.30 -21.87
C PHE A 299 54.01 79.88 -21.37
N CYS A 300 52.90 79.31 -21.54
CA CYS A 300 52.64 77.88 -21.21
C CYS A 300 52.73 76.99 -22.43
N ASP A 301 53.71 76.08 -22.50
CA ASP A 301 53.90 75.15 -23.61
C ASP A 301 52.80 74.12 -23.74
N LYS A 302 52.18 73.79 -22.59
CA LYS A 302 51.11 72.78 -22.60
C LYS A 302 49.80 73.24 -23.23
N CYS A 303 49.43 74.50 -23.08
CA CYS A 303 48.18 75.04 -23.63
C CYS A 303 48.35 76.12 -24.69
N ASN A 304 49.60 76.50 -24.96
CA ASN A 304 49.98 77.56 -25.97
C ASN A 304 49.38 78.93 -25.67
N LYS A 305 49.28 79.28 -24.34
CA LYS A 305 48.73 80.53 -23.87
C LYS A 305 49.79 81.39 -23.29
N TYR A 306 49.53 82.71 -23.35
CA TYR A 306 50.40 83.77 -22.84
C TYR A 306 49.77 84.39 -21.61
N PHE A 307 50.57 84.76 -20.61
CA PHE A 307 50.13 85.36 -19.36
C PHE A 307 51.00 86.54 -19.00
N SER A 308 50.39 87.54 -18.31
CA SER A 308 51.16 88.70 -17.80
C SER A 308 51.83 88.49 -16.45
N ASP A 309 51.53 87.36 -15.78
CA ASP A 309 51.96 86.95 -14.44
C ASP A 309 52.38 85.48 -14.38
N GLU A 310 53.18 85.16 -13.38
CA GLU A 310 53.72 83.81 -13.15
C GLU A 310 52.68 82.82 -12.68
N GLU A 311 51.70 83.30 -12.01
CA GLU A 311 50.61 82.52 -11.44
C GLU A 311 49.58 82.10 -12.48
N ALA A 312 49.69 82.60 -13.74
CA ALA A 312 48.73 82.31 -14.85
C ALA A 312 47.31 82.79 -14.56
N GLU A 313 47.15 83.87 -13.78
CA GLU A 313 45.83 84.41 -13.46
C GLU A 313 45.31 85.30 -14.59
N ASN A 314 46.19 85.97 -15.31
CA ASN A 314 45.84 86.93 -16.32
C ASN A 314 46.34 86.48 -17.73
N GLU A 315 45.47 85.84 -18.46
CA GLU A 315 45.71 85.38 -19.86
C GLU A 315 45.74 86.64 -20.75
N ILE A 316 46.76 86.78 -21.59
CA ILE A 316 46.95 87.83 -22.58
C ILE A 316 47.07 87.22 -23.98
N LYS A 317 46.84 88.07 -25.01
CA LYS A 317 47.06 87.61 -26.39
C LYS A 317 48.56 87.77 -26.73
N LYS A 318 49.00 87.02 -27.71
CA LYS A 318 50.38 87.06 -28.20
C LYS A 318 50.72 88.46 -28.68
N GLU A 319 49.75 89.09 -29.32
CA GLU A 319 49.92 90.48 -29.83
C GLU A 319 50.22 91.47 -28.71
N ASP A 320 49.66 91.24 -27.50
CA ASP A 320 49.86 92.14 -26.36
C ASP A 320 51.29 92.04 -25.78
N THR A 321 52.05 91.06 -26.16
CA THR A 321 53.44 90.87 -25.74
C THR A 321 54.40 91.68 -26.60
N VAL A 322 53.99 92.21 -27.75
CA VAL A 322 54.87 92.86 -28.74
C VAL A 322 55.06 94.34 -28.40
N LEU A 323 56.30 94.86 -28.45
CA LEU A 323 56.69 96.21 -28.33
C LEU A 323 57.18 96.73 -29.70
N ALA A 324 56.53 97.73 -30.20
CA ALA A 324 56.79 98.37 -31.48
C ALA A 324 58.05 99.26 -31.40
#